data_3681bc2563d9e4313e01eda437a4abe7
#
_entry.id   3681bc2563d9e4313e01eda437a4abe7
#
_cell.length_a   1.000
_cell.length_b   1.000
_cell.length_c   1.000
_cell.angle_alpha   90.00
_cell.angle_beta   90.00
_cell.angle_gamma   90.00
#
_symmetry.space_group_name_H-M   'P 1'
#
loop_
_entity.id
_entity.type
_entity.pdbx_description
1 polymer ?
#
loop_
_entity_poly.entity_id
_entity_poly.type
_entity_poly.pdbx_seq_one_letter_code
_entity_poly.pdbx_strand_id
1 'polypeptide(L)'
;ETGVYLAIDGSLVLRGTGDVTLSRRATAPTFYTNAARISDLAQQVSHKVKYLPIKPKRLIVDTSFYTGPDMARGWDRWDIGGGSIAPIVPAMLDGGRIHDAGWYSPHTPTPSLQVGATLAQYLGIDGLKIEVGKPPLALLPLGKVHSAPLRDRLHDMLIHSDNVLAESIGREVASEMGHPASFRGAADAVIATVGSHNVPTRGAVLEDTSGLSSYDRLAPRTIEETLRPHNLSEKRDVTDIIRDNLPVAGESGTLRYRFGGENAAARGHIRAKTGSLNNVSTLAGIAYSARSNT
;
A
#
# COMPACT_ATOMS: atom_id res chain seq x y z
N GLU A 1 -1.86 -0.37 11.54
CA GLU A 1 -1.07 -0.56 12.78
C GLU A 1 -0.16 -1.77 12.63
N THR A 2 1.06 -1.67 13.17
CA THR A 2 1.97 -2.81 13.31
C THR A 2 2.37 -2.92 14.78
N GLY A 3 2.16 -4.10 15.38
CA GLY A 3 2.41 -4.34 16.78
C GLY A 3 3.22 -5.61 17.04
N VAL A 4 3.92 -5.64 18.18
CA VAL A 4 4.58 -6.83 18.70
C VAL A 4 3.95 -7.22 20.03
N TYR A 5 3.70 -8.51 20.17
CA TYR A 5 3.02 -9.12 21.31
C TYR A 5 3.84 -10.27 21.87
N LEU A 6 3.63 -10.56 23.15
CA LEU A 6 4.11 -11.78 23.79
C LEU A 6 2.99 -12.82 23.80
N ALA A 7 3.23 -13.97 23.21
CA ALA A 7 2.29 -15.09 23.25
C ALA A 7 2.43 -15.88 24.56
N ILE A 8 1.40 -16.68 24.89
CA ILE A 8 1.36 -17.49 26.11
C ILE A 8 2.52 -18.51 26.20
N ASP A 9 3.04 -18.94 25.06
CA ASP A 9 4.17 -19.88 24.98
C ASP A 9 5.55 -19.19 25.02
N GLY A 10 5.59 -17.88 25.27
CA GLY A 10 6.81 -17.07 25.32
C GLY A 10 7.35 -16.62 23.95
N SER A 11 6.65 -16.92 22.85
CA SER A 11 7.03 -16.42 21.54
C SER A 11 6.71 -14.93 21.40
N LEU A 12 7.53 -14.18 20.64
CA LEU A 12 7.14 -12.88 20.12
C LEU A 12 6.23 -13.06 18.90
N VAL A 13 5.26 -12.19 18.75
CA VAL A 13 4.37 -12.17 17.59
C VAL A 13 4.40 -10.77 16.97
N LEU A 14 4.86 -10.66 15.74
CA LEU A 14 4.72 -9.44 14.93
C LEU A 14 3.41 -9.54 14.15
N ARG A 15 2.49 -8.61 14.40
CA ARG A 15 1.19 -8.52 13.72
C ARG A 15 1.03 -7.18 13.04
N GLY A 16 0.70 -7.18 11.76
CA GLY A 16 0.27 -6.01 11.00
C GLY A 16 -1.22 -6.08 10.65
N THR A 17 -1.82 -4.91 10.47
CA THR A 17 -3.20 -4.76 9.96
C THR A 17 -3.24 -4.03 8.62
N GLY A 18 -2.19 -4.22 7.80
CA GLY A 18 -2.11 -3.68 6.45
C GLY A 18 -1.08 -2.55 6.26
N ASP A 19 -0.27 -2.23 7.26
CA ASP A 19 0.79 -1.23 7.06
C ASP A 19 1.95 -1.83 6.24
N VAL A 20 2.02 -1.46 4.97
CA VAL A 20 3.12 -1.81 4.05
C VAL A 20 4.21 -0.74 4.01
N THR A 21 4.01 0.39 4.69
CA THR A 21 4.89 1.57 4.63
C THR A 21 5.94 1.60 5.74
N LEU A 22 5.90 0.65 6.69
CA LEU A 22 6.82 0.62 7.83
C LEU A 22 8.29 0.73 7.35
N SER A 23 9.01 1.72 7.86
CA SER A 23 10.36 2.01 7.39
C SER A 23 11.41 1.15 8.08
N ARG A 24 12.36 0.63 7.28
CA ARG A 24 13.60 0.01 7.80
C ARG A 24 14.62 1.01 8.32
N ARG A 25 14.52 2.28 7.92
CA ARG A 25 15.49 3.34 8.27
C ARG A 25 15.26 3.83 9.68
N ALA A 26 16.31 3.84 10.50
CA ALA A 26 16.24 4.33 11.88
C ALA A 26 16.29 5.87 11.96
N THR A 27 17.10 6.55 11.12
CA THR A 27 17.40 7.98 11.27
C THR A 27 17.22 8.80 10.00
N ALA A 28 17.49 8.26 8.81
CA ALA A 28 17.34 8.98 7.54
C ALA A 28 15.86 9.26 7.22
N PRO A 29 15.54 10.14 6.25
CA PRO A 29 14.19 10.29 5.76
C PRO A 29 13.60 8.92 5.37
N THR A 30 12.36 8.67 5.74
CA THR A 30 11.65 7.43 5.40
C THR A 30 11.37 7.36 3.90
N PHE A 31 11.19 6.15 3.37
CA PHE A 31 10.87 5.97 1.95
C PHE A 31 9.48 6.53 1.64
N TYR A 32 8.49 6.17 2.43
CA TYR A 32 7.15 6.75 2.39
C TYR A 32 7.02 7.96 3.31
N THR A 33 6.14 8.86 2.95
CA THR A 33 5.86 10.10 3.71
C THR A 33 5.35 9.77 5.11
N ASN A 34 6.01 10.33 6.13
CA ASN A 34 5.65 10.17 7.53
C ASN A 34 5.49 8.71 8.01
N ALA A 35 6.16 7.77 7.37
CA ALA A 35 6.08 6.36 7.73
C ALA A 35 6.62 6.09 9.13
N ALA A 36 5.97 5.18 9.85
CA ALA A 36 6.47 4.65 11.12
C ALA A 36 7.79 3.89 10.90
N ARG A 37 8.58 3.74 11.95
CA ARG A 37 9.88 3.07 11.90
C ARG A 37 9.86 1.76 12.67
N ILE A 38 10.46 0.73 12.10
CA ILE A 38 10.61 -0.55 12.79
C ILE A 38 11.55 -0.43 14.00
N SER A 39 12.51 0.51 13.96
CA SER A 39 13.38 0.83 15.09
C SER A 39 12.61 1.32 16.32
N ASP A 40 11.58 2.15 16.12
CA ASP A 40 10.77 2.69 17.21
C ASP A 40 9.91 1.58 17.84
N LEU A 41 9.38 0.68 17.01
CA LEU A 41 8.69 -0.51 17.47
C LEU A 41 9.63 -1.42 18.27
N ALA A 42 10.81 -1.68 17.73
CA ALA A 42 11.83 -2.51 18.41
C ALA A 42 12.28 -1.91 19.74
N GLN A 43 12.41 -0.59 19.84
CA GLN A 43 12.77 0.10 21.09
C GLN A 43 11.70 -0.15 22.18
N GLN A 44 10.41 -0.01 21.85
CA GLN A 44 9.31 -0.29 22.78
C GLN A 44 9.35 -1.73 23.27
N VAL A 45 9.56 -2.67 22.34
CA VAL A 45 9.61 -4.12 22.63
C VAL A 45 10.81 -4.46 23.49
N SER A 46 12.00 -3.99 23.14
CA SER A 46 13.25 -4.24 23.88
C SER A 46 13.16 -3.77 25.32
N HIS A 47 12.53 -2.61 25.56
CA HIS A 47 12.31 -2.11 26.91
C HIS A 47 11.50 -3.09 27.78
N LYS A 48 10.48 -3.74 27.22
CA LYS A 48 9.64 -4.70 27.96
C LYS A 48 10.27 -6.09 28.02
N VAL A 49 10.87 -6.58 26.93
CA VAL A 49 11.52 -7.89 26.87
C VAL A 49 12.69 -8.01 27.85
N LYS A 50 13.36 -6.90 28.16
CA LYS A 50 14.43 -6.84 29.15
C LYS A 50 14.02 -7.40 30.51
N TYR A 51 12.78 -7.22 30.91
CA TYR A 51 12.23 -7.61 32.20
C TYR A 51 11.52 -8.98 32.17
N LEU A 52 11.48 -9.67 31.04
CA LEU A 52 10.92 -11.01 30.98
C LEU A 52 11.83 -12.02 31.70
N PRO A 53 11.27 -12.94 32.49
CA PRO A 53 12.03 -13.97 33.19
C PRO A 53 12.74 -14.95 32.24
N ILE A 54 12.17 -15.14 31.04
CA ILE A 54 12.71 -16.02 30.00
C ILE A 54 12.80 -15.23 28.71
N LYS A 55 13.95 -15.26 28.03
CA LYS A 55 14.15 -14.62 26.77
C LYS A 55 13.39 -15.35 25.66
N PRO A 56 12.63 -14.63 24.79
CA PRO A 56 11.97 -15.23 23.64
C PRO A 56 12.97 -15.92 22.71
N LYS A 57 12.59 -17.09 22.20
CA LYS A 57 13.39 -17.87 21.23
C LYS A 57 12.76 -17.92 19.85
N ARG A 58 11.51 -17.47 19.71
CA ARG A 58 10.76 -17.46 18.45
C ARG A 58 10.12 -16.11 18.23
N LEU A 59 10.10 -15.68 16.96
CA LEU A 59 9.33 -14.56 16.46
C LEU A 59 8.40 -15.08 15.36
N ILE A 60 7.11 -15.03 15.60
CA ILE A 60 6.07 -15.42 14.65
C ILE A 60 5.59 -14.16 13.94
N VAL A 61 5.72 -14.11 12.62
CA VAL A 61 5.12 -13.07 11.79
C VAL A 61 3.70 -13.51 11.43
N ASP A 62 2.73 -12.86 12.03
CA ASP A 62 1.30 -13.16 11.85
C ASP A 62 0.79 -12.58 10.53
N THR A 63 0.43 -13.46 9.60
CA THR A 63 -0.15 -13.09 8.31
C THR A 63 -1.67 -13.29 8.25
N SER A 64 -2.30 -13.66 9.35
CA SER A 64 -3.72 -14.07 9.38
C SER A 64 -4.73 -12.92 9.19
N PHE A 65 -4.29 -11.67 9.22
CA PHE A 65 -5.17 -10.53 8.96
C PHE A 65 -5.61 -10.49 7.49
N TYR A 66 -4.75 -10.86 6.56
CA TYR A 66 -5.11 -11.01 5.15
C TYR A 66 -5.54 -12.46 4.86
N THR A 67 -6.47 -12.62 3.93
CA THR A 67 -7.00 -13.91 3.50
C THR A 67 -6.82 -14.12 2.00
N GLY A 68 -6.80 -15.38 1.57
CA GLY A 68 -6.58 -15.74 0.17
C GLY A 68 -5.10 -15.70 -0.23
N PRO A 69 -4.81 -15.68 -1.54
CA PRO A 69 -3.45 -15.66 -2.06
C PRO A 69 -2.76 -14.31 -1.80
N ASP A 70 -1.43 -14.31 -1.81
CA ASP A 70 -0.57 -13.12 -1.68
C ASP A 70 -0.22 -12.48 -3.04
N MET A 71 -0.57 -13.14 -4.15
CA MET A 71 -0.44 -12.65 -5.53
C MET A 71 -1.80 -12.71 -6.22
N ALA A 72 -2.20 -11.64 -6.93
CA ALA A 72 -3.46 -11.63 -7.67
C ALA A 72 -3.38 -12.48 -8.94
N ARG A 73 -4.54 -12.91 -9.40
CA ARG A 73 -4.67 -13.54 -10.69
C ARG A 73 -4.24 -12.58 -11.81
N GLY A 74 -3.38 -13.04 -12.69
CA GLY A 74 -2.86 -12.24 -13.81
C GLY A 74 -1.59 -11.45 -13.51
N TRP A 75 -1.07 -11.53 -12.28
CA TRP A 75 0.24 -10.99 -11.96
C TRP A 75 1.36 -11.92 -12.38
N ASP A 76 2.47 -11.34 -12.86
CA ASP A 76 3.68 -12.09 -13.16
C ASP A 76 4.66 -12.02 -11.98
N ARG A 77 5.24 -13.16 -11.59
CA ARG A 77 6.26 -13.20 -10.53
C ARG A 77 7.56 -12.46 -10.90
N TRP A 78 7.82 -12.27 -12.20
CA TRP A 78 8.94 -11.46 -12.66
C TRP A 78 8.81 -9.99 -12.25
N ASP A 79 7.60 -9.49 -12.08
CA ASP A 79 7.30 -8.12 -11.64
C ASP A 79 7.80 -7.85 -10.21
N ILE A 80 8.06 -8.88 -9.40
CA ILE A 80 8.68 -8.75 -8.08
C ILE A 80 10.11 -8.24 -8.24
N GLY A 81 10.92 -8.95 -9.04
CA GLY A 81 12.28 -8.52 -9.36
C GLY A 81 12.34 -7.24 -10.17
N GLY A 82 11.31 -6.97 -10.97
CA GLY A 82 11.13 -5.74 -11.76
C GLY A 82 10.76 -4.51 -10.92
N GLY A 83 10.43 -4.67 -9.65
CA GLY A 83 10.11 -3.56 -8.75
C GLY A 83 8.69 -3.01 -8.90
N SER A 84 7.78 -3.76 -9.54
CA SER A 84 6.38 -3.33 -9.75
C SER A 84 5.44 -3.81 -8.65
N ILE A 85 5.74 -4.96 -8.02
CA ILE A 85 4.90 -5.59 -7.01
C ILE A 85 5.71 -6.45 -6.04
N ALA A 86 5.14 -6.75 -4.87
CA ALA A 86 5.58 -7.79 -3.94
C ALA A 86 4.40 -8.70 -3.58
N PRO A 87 4.62 -9.90 -3.04
CA PRO A 87 3.56 -10.64 -2.35
C PRO A 87 2.92 -9.77 -1.28
N ILE A 88 1.59 -9.66 -1.30
CA ILE A 88 0.87 -8.74 -0.41
C ILE A 88 0.59 -9.41 0.92
N VAL A 89 1.23 -8.89 1.96
CA VAL A 89 1.11 -9.37 3.34
C VAL A 89 0.81 -8.22 4.30
N PRO A 90 0.21 -8.48 5.48
CA PRO A 90 -0.33 -7.42 6.35
C PRO A 90 0.73 -6.58 7.09
N ALA A 91 2.00 -6.97 7.06
CA ALA A 91 3.13 -6.20 7.58
C ALA A 91 4.32 -6.29 6.64
N MET A 92 4.80 -5.15 6.15
CA MET A 92 5.89 -5.08 5.19
C MET A 92 6.82 -3.90 5.53
N LEU A 93 8.05 -3.98 5.06
CA LEU A 93 9.01 -2.87 5.13
C LEU A 93 9.13 -2.21 3.75
N ASP A 94 8.92 -0.89 3.73
CA ASP A 94 9.12 -0.05 2.54
C ASP A 94 8.47 -0.64 1.26
N GLY A 95 7.23 -1.17 1.40
CA GLY A 95 6.50 -1.81 0.31
C GLY A 95 7.12 -3.12 -0.20
N GLY A 96 7.95 -3.79 0.59
CA GLY A 96 8.66 -5.01 0.19
C GLY A 96 9.95 -4.76 -0.58
N ARG A 97 10.42 -3.53 -0.73
CA ARG A 97 11.67 -3.21 -1.44
C ARG A 97 12.88 -3.83 -0.74
N ILE A 98 13.84 -4.33 -1.54
CA ILE A 98 15.07 -4.92 -1.01
C ILE A 98 16.08 -3.82 -0.65
N HIS A 99 16.12 -2.75 -1.46
CA HIS A 99 17.06 -1.63 -1.32
C HIS A 99 16.33 -0.30 -1.35
N ASP A 100 16.94 0.72 -0.77
CA ASP A 100 16.45 2.10 -0.73
C ASP A 100 16.78 2.90 -2.01
N ALA A 101 16.97 2.23 -3.15
CA ALA A 101 17.49 2.83 -4.36
C ALA A 101 16.46 3.60 -5.20
N GLY A 102 15.17 3.59 -4.82
CA GLY A 102 14.12 4.31 -5.52
C GLY A 102 12.82 3.51 -5.68
N TRP A 103 11.83 4.14 -6.33
CA TRP A 103 10.48 3.61 -6.46
C TRP A 103 10.37 2.29 -7.23
N TYR A 104 11.28 2.06 -8.18
CA TYR A 104 11.34 0.84 -9.00
C TYR A 104 12.46 -0.11 -8.56
N SER A 105 12.90 -0.04 -7.30
CA SER A 105 13.86 -1.02 -6.79
C SER A 105 13.21 -2.40 -6.67
N PRO A 106 13.99 -3.48 -6.88
CA PRO A 106 13.48 -4.84 -6.75
C PRO A 106 12.81 -5.09 -5.40
N HIS A 107 11.74 -5.86 -5.40
CA HIS A 107 11.04 -6.28 -4.21
C HIS A 107 11.46 -7.69 -3.77
N THR A 108 11.23 -7.99 -2.51
CA THR A 108 11.47 -9.33 -1.96
C THR A 108 10.30 -10.27 -2.28
N PRO A 109 10.57 -11.54 -2.62
CA PRO A 109 9.53 -12.55 -2.72
C PRO A 109 9.03 -13.04 -1.35
N THR A 110 9.66 -12.61 -0.24
CA THR A 110 9.34 -13.06 1.12
C THR A 110 9.24 -11.89 2.11
N PRO A 111 8.29 -10.96 1.92
CA PRO A 111 8.21 -9.74 2.73
C PRO A 111 7.95 -10.02 4.22
N SER A 112 7.20 -11.07 4.56
CA SER A 112 7.01 -11.48 5.96
C SER A 112 8.31 -11.88 6.63
N LEU A 113 9.18 -12.63 5.96
CA LEU A 113 10.50 -12.96 6.50
C LEU A 113 11.39 -11.74 6.61
N GLN A 114 11.33 -10.83 5.63
CA GLN A 114 12.10 -9.58 5.63
C GLN A 114 11.77 -8.72 6.86
N VAL A 115 10.48 -8.49 7.14
CA VAL A 115 10.08 -7.67 8.29
C VAL A 115 10.44 -8.35 9.62
N GLY A 116 10.25 -9.66 9.71
CA GLY A 116 10.63 -10.43 10.89
C GLY A 116 12.14 -10.41 11.16
N ALA A 117 12.96 -10.61 10.12
CA ALA A 117 14.42 -10.57 10.21
C ALA A 117 14.93 -9.18 10.63
N THR A 118 14.36 -8.13 10.07
CA THR A 118 14.73 -6.76 10.43
C THR A 118 14.34 -6.42 11.87
N LEU A 119 13.16 -6.85 12.33
CA LEU A 119 12.77 -6.68 13.73
C LEU A 119 13.72 -7.45 14.66
N ALA A 120 14.02 -8.71 14.36
CA ALA A 120 14.95 -9.53 15.16
C ALA A 120 16.34 -8.87 15.27
N GLN A 121 16.84 -8.31 14.18
CA GLN A 121 18.10 -7.56 14.17
C GLN A 121 18.06 -6.36 15.12
N TYR A 122 17.01 -5.55 15.09
CA TYR A 122 16.85 -4.41 15.99
C TYR A 122 16.66 -4.81 17.46
N LEU A 123 16.04 -5.97 17.72
CA LEU A 123 15.89 -6.48 19.07
C LEU A 123 17.21 -7.00 19.67
N GLY A 124 18.18 -7.39 18.85
CA GLY A 124 19.45 -7.92 19.30
C GLY A 124 19.33 -9.21 20.14
N ILE A 125 18.32 -10.05 19.84
CA ILE A 125 18.10 -11.31 20.55
C ILE A 125 18.75 -12.43 19.75
N ASP A 126 19.86 -12.95 20.29
CA ASP A 126 20.60 -14.05 19.66
C ASP A 126 19.74 -15.33 19.56
N GLY A 127 19.84 -16.00 18.40
CA GLY A 127 19.16 -17.27 18.16
C GLY A 127 17.63 -17.18 18.03
N LEU A 128 17.07 -15.98 17.84
CA LEU A 128 15.63 -15.79 17.63
C LEU A 128 15.21 -16.40 16.29
N LYS A 129 14.46 -17.51 16.35
CA LYS A 129 13.95 -18.20 15.17
C LYS A 129 12.72 -17.45 14.60
N ILE A 130 12.74 -17.12 13.32
CA ILE A 130 11.64 -16.44 12.64
C ILE A 130 10.75 -17.48 11.96
N GLU A 131 9.46 -17.40 12.23
CA GLU A 131 8.42 -18.24 11.64
C GLU A 131 7.32 -17.35 11.05
N VAL A 132 6.68 -17.81 9.99
CA VAL A 132 5.52 -17.12 9.38
C VAL A 132 4.30 -17.99 9.57
N GLY A 133 3.20 -17.42 10.09
CA GLY A 133 1.97 -18.18 10.29
C GLY A 133 1.05 -17.57 11.34
N LYS A 134 0.08 -18.38 11.76
CA LYS A 134 -0.92 -17.98 12.75
C LYS A 134 -0.34 -18.17 14.17
N PRO A 135 -0.38 -17.12 15.01
CA PRO A 135 0.12 -17.20 16.37
C PRO A 135 -0.84 -17.93 17.33
N PRO A 136 -0.38 -18.28 18.56
CA PRO A 136 -1.23 -18.69 19.66
C PRO A 136 -2.30 -17.62 19.99
N LEU A 137 -3.42 -18.05 20.62
CA LEU A 137 -4.59 -17.18 20.85
C LEU A 137 -4.38 -16.07 21.89
N ALA A 138 -3.57 -16.26 22.90
CA ALA A 138 -3.37 -15.28 23.96
C ALA A 138 -2.13 -14.42 23.71
N LEU A 139 -2.33 -13.10 23.57
CA LEU A 139 -1.29 -12.14 23.23
C LEU A 139 -1.29 -10.95 24.19
N LEU A 140 -0.11 -10.65 24.77
CA LEU A 140 0.13 -9.45 25.59
C LEU A 140 0.87 -8.39 24.76
N PRO A 141 0.37 -7.14 24.63
CA PRO A 141 1.02 -6.12 23.81
C PRO A 141 2.34 -5.64 24.41
N LEU A 142 3.40 -5.71 23.61
CA LEU A 142 4.73 -5.22 23.96
C LEU A 142 5.04 -3.85 23.36
N GLY A 143 4.57 -3.57 22.15
CA GLY A 143 4.74 -2.30 21.48
C GLY A 143 3.91 -2.21 20.24
N LYS A 144 3.69 -0.99 19.75
CA LYS A 144 2.97 -0.73 18.50
C LYS A 144 3.38 0.59 17.86
N VAL A 145 3.24 0.65 16.56
CA VAL A 145 3.38 1.85 15.75
C VAL A 145 2.20 1.96 14.76
N HIS A 146 1.91 3.17 14.33
CA HIS A 146 0.82 3.45 13.40
C HIS A 146 1.39 3.94 12.08
N SER A 147 0.79 3.51 10.99
CA SER A 147 1.07 4.06 9.66
C SER A 147 0.76 5.56 9.60
N ALA A 148 1.34 6.23 8.62
CA ALA A 148 0.98 7.60 8.28
C ALA A 148 -0.54 7.74 8.02
N PRO A 149 -1.11 8.95 8.17
CA PRO A 149 -2.48 9.23 7.79
C PRO A 149 -2.79 8.76 6.36
N LEU A 150 -4.03 8.34 6.09
CA LEU A 150 -4.44 7.85 4.77
C LEU A 150 -4.14 8.86 3.65
N ARG A 151 -4.27 10.17 3.92
CA ARG A 151 -3.93 11.22 2.96
C ARG A 151 -2.50 11.11 2.44
N ASP A 152 -1.53 10.91 3.32
CA ASP A 152 -0.10 10.81 2.96
C ASP A 152 0.15 9.55 2.15
N ARG A 153 -0.46 8.44 2.56
CA ARG A 153 -0.38 7.16 1.84
C ARG A 153 -1.03 7.23 0.46
N LEU A 154 -2.17 7.92 0.32
CA LEU A 154 -2.80 8.18 -0.98
C LEU A 154 -1.94 9.05 -1.87
N HIS A 155 -1.28 10.07 -1.30
CA HIS A 155 -0.32 10.89 -2.03
C HIS A 155 0.80 10.04 -2.62
N ASP A 156 1.49 9.26 -1.78
CA ASP A 156 2.59 8.40 -2.22
C ASP A 156 2.11 7.39 -3.29
N MET A 157 0.95 6.75 -3.07
CA MET A 157 0.35 5.81 -4.02
C MET A 157 0.11 6.44 -5.40
N LEU A 158 -0.48 7.64 -5.43
CA LEU A 158 -0.86 8.30 -6.69
C LEU A 158 0.35 8.89 -7.41
N ILE A 159 1.23 9.59 -6.69
CA ILE A 159 2.41 10.26 -7.26
C ILE A 159 3.41 9.24 -7.83
N HIS A 160 3.62 8.12 -7.13
CA HIS A 160 4.61 7.13 -7.52
C HIS A 160 4.03 5.92 -8.24
N SER A 161 2.70 5.84 -8.33
CA SER A 161 2.01 4.67 -8.91
C SER A 161 2.38 3.38 -8.18
N ASP A 162 2.32 3.41 -6.84
CA ASP A 162 2.74 2.29 -6.00
C ASP A 162 1.64 1.23 -5.90
N ASN A 163 1.86 0.10 -6.56
CA ASN A 163 0.88 -1.00 -6.63
C ASN A 163 0.72 -1.70 -5.27
N VAL A 164 1.81 -1.88 -4.50
CA VAL A 164 1.75 -2.53 -3.19
C VAL A 164 0.89 -1.71 -2.23
N LEU A 165 1.05 -0.39 -2.26
CA LEU A 165 0.28 0.52 -1.43
C LEU A 165 -1.19 0.57 -1.87
N ALA A 166 -1.47 0.51 -3.17
CA ALA A 166 -2.84 0.43 -3.70
C ALA A 166 -3.56 -0.83 -3.20
N GLU A 167 -2.89 -1.98 -3.23
CA GLU A 167 -3.44 -3.24 -2.72
C GLU A 167 -3.68 -3.24 -1.21
N SER A 168 -2.79 -2.63 -0.46
CA SER A 168 -2.94 -2.48 0.99
C SER A 168 -4.16 -1.61 1.33
N ILE A 169 -4.28 -0.44 0.68
CA ILE A 169 -5.41 0.48 0.88
C ILE A 169 -6.74 -0.19 0.46
N GLY A 170 -6.75 -0.90 -0.65
CA GLY A 170 -7.94 -1.65 -1.08
C GLY A 170 -8.41 -2.68 -0.04
N ARG A 171 -7.48 -3.38 0.63
CA ARG A 171 -7.80 -4.32 1.71
C ARG A 171 -8.26 -3.63 2.98
N GLU A 172 -7.74 -2.44 3.30
CA GLU A 172 -8.27 -1.63 4.40
C GLU A 172 -9.72 -1.24 4.12
N VAL A 173 -10.04 -0.78 2.91
CA VAL A 173 -11.42 -0.47 2.49
C VAL A 173 -12.32 -1.71 2.63
N ALA A 174 -11.86 -2.88 2.15
CA ALA A 174 -12.60 -4.13 2.30
C ALA A 174 -12.92 -4.43 3.77
N SER A 175 -11.92 -4.35 4.64
CA SER A 175 -12.08 -4.60 6.07
C SER A 175 -13.07 -3.65 6.74
N GLU A 176 -12.99 -2.34 6.43
CA GLU A 176 -13.90 -1.33 6.95
C GLU A 176 -15.36 -1.53 6.47
N MET A 177 -15.54 -2.10 5.28
CA MET A 177 -16.85 -2.44 4.73
C MET A 177 -17.35 -3.83 5.15
N GLY A 178 -16.62 -4.55 6.02
CA GLY A 178 -17.00 -5.89 6.47
C GLY A 178 -16.73 -7.01 5.45
N HIS A 179 -15.97 -6.73 4.40
CA HIS A 179 -15.48 -7.74 3.47
C HIS A 179 -14.17 -8.39 3.97
N PRO A 180 -13.85 -9.62 3.55
CA PRO A 180 -12.55 -10.21 3.80
C PRO A 180 -11.41 -9.32 3.25
N ALA A 181 -10.34 -9.14 4.01
CA ALA A 181 -9.15 -8.43 3.57
C ALA A 181 -8.35 -9.28 2.57
N SER A 182 -8.84 -9.39 1.34
CA SER A 182 -8.35 -10.21 0.23
C SER A 182 -8.40 -9.42 -1.08
N PHE A 183 -7.81 -9.91 -2.17
CA PHE A 183 -7.97 -9.31 -3.50
C PHE A 183 -9.44 -9.22 -3.89
N ARG A 184 -10.19 -10.31 -3.75
CA ARG A 184 -11.61 -10.34 -4.10
C ARG A 184 -12.42 -9.38 -3.25
N GLY A 185 -12.23 -9.39 -1.91
CA GLY A 185 -12.94 -8.49 -1.01
C GLY A 185 -12.63 -7.02 -1.29
N ALA A 186 -11.37 -6.69 -1.61
CA ALA A 186 -10.96 -5.35 -2.00
C ALA A 186 -11.62 -4.90 -3.33
N ALA A 187 -11.62 -5.77 -4.34
CA ALA A 187 -12.28 -5.51 -5.62
C ALA A 187 -13.79 -5.29 -5.46
N ASP A 188 -14.46 -6.16 -4.68
CA ASP A 188 -15.90 -6.04 -4.41
C ASP A 188 -16.22 -4.75 -3.65
N ALA A 189 -15.41 -4.38 -2.65
CA ALA A 189 -15.57 -3.15 -1.89
C ALA A 189 -15.40 -1.89 -2.75
N VAL A 190 -14.40 -1.86 -3.64
CA VAL A 190 -14.17 -0.75 -4.58
C VAL A 190 -15.36 -0.60 -5.54
N ILE A 191 -15.81 -1.71 -6.16
CA ILE A 191 -16.95 -1.68 -7.09
C ILE A 191 -18.23 -1.21 -6.37
N ALA A 192 -18.49 -1.71 -5.16
CA ALA A 192 -19.64 -1.31 -4.37
C ALA A 192 -19.60 0.18 -3.99
N THR A 193 -18.44 0.67 -3.54
CA THR A 193 -18.25 2.07 -3.18
C THR A 193 -18.48 3.00 -4.39
N VAL A 194 -17.86 2.70 -5.51
CA VAL A 194 -18.00 3.49 -6.75
C VAL A 194 -19.47 3.46 -7.22
N GLY A 195 -20.12 2.29 -7.19
CA GLY A 195 -21.53 2.14 -7.57
C GLY A 195 -22.49 2.92 -6.65
N SER A 196 -22.19 3.02 -5.34
CA SER A 196 -23.03 3.77 -4.39
C SER A 196 -23.05 5.29 -4.66
N HIS A 197 -22.07 5.79 -5.41
CA HIS A 197 -22.00 7.18 -5.89
C HIS A 197 -22.62 7.39 -7.28
N ASN A 198 -23.50 6.49 -7.72
CA ASN A 198 -24.18 6.53 -9.03
C ASN A 198 -23.22 6.44 -10.23
N VAL A 199 -22.02 5.95 -10.04
CA VAL A 199 -21.08 5.69 -11.13
C VAL A 199 -21.43 4.35 -11.79
N PRO A 200 -21.54 4.25 -13.14
CA PRO A 200 -21.88 3.00 -13.80
C PRO A 200 -20.73 1.98 -13.67
N THR A 201 -21.01 0.86 -13.01
CA THR A 201 -20.07 -0.25 -12.80
C THR A 201 -20.42 -1.50 -13.60
N ARG A 202 -21.42 -1.44 -14.48
CA ARG A 202 -21.87 -2.58 -15.27
C ARG A 202 -20.74 -3.10 -16.16
N GLY A 203 -20.41 -4.39 -15.99
CA GLY A 203 -19.34 -5.05 -16.73
C GLY A 203 -17.93 -4.80 -16.17
N ALA A 204 -17.80 -4.07 -15.06
CA ALA A 204 -16.52 -3.96 -14.36
C ALA A 204 -16.13 -5.32 -13.77
N VAL A 205 -14.88 -5.71 -13.99
CA VAL A 205 -14.23 -6.87 -13.39
C VAL A 205 -12.88 -6.41 -12.86
N LEU A 206 -12.66 -6.58 -11.57
CA LEU A 206 -11.39 -6.31 -10.91
C LEU A 206 -10.89 -7.58 -10.23
N GLU A 207 -9.65 -7.94 -10.51
CA GLU A 207 -8.92 -9.02 -9.85
C GLU A 207 -8.01 -8.47 -8.74
N ASP A 208 -7.73 -7.17 -8.82
CA ASP A 208 -6.90 -6.42 -7.89
C ASP A 208 -7.38 -4.96 -7.74
N THR A 209 -6.67 -4.15 -6.97
CA THR A 209 -6.95 -2.71 -6.78
C THR A 209 -5.83 -1.81 -7.30
N SER A 210 -4.75 -2.38 -7.77
CA SER A 210 -3.62 -1.66 -8.39
C SER A 210 -3.79 -1.46 -9.90
N GLY A 211 -4.61 -2.31 -10.55
CA GLY A 211 -4.75 -2.34 -12.00
C GLY A 211 -3.61 -3.08 -12.69
N LEU A 212 -2.81 -3.87 -11.97
CA LEU A 212 -1.71 -4.64 -12.54
C LEU A 212 -2.20 -5.91 -13.24
N SER A 213 -3.35 -6.44 -12.84
CA SER A 213 -3.93 -7.64 -13.42
C SER A 213 -4.31 -7.45 -14.87
N SER A 214 -3.81 -8.33 -15.75
CA SER A 214 -4.22 -8.37 -17.16
C SER A 214 -5.67 -8.82 -17.36
N TYR A 215 -6.35 -9.27 -16.30
CA TYR A 215 -7.75 -9.70 -16.32
C TYR A 215 -8.72 -8.59 -15.90
N ASP A 216 -8.24 -7.45 -15.43
CA ASP A 216 -9.11 -6.31 -15.12
C ASP A 216 -9.83 -5.80 -16.36
N ARG A 217 -11.09 -5.47 -16.19
CA ARG A 217 -11.95 -4.90 -17.24
C ARG A 217 -12.73 -3.75 -16.64
N LEU A 218 -12.45 -2.55 -17.10
CA LEU A 218 -13.11 -1.35 -16.64
C LEU A 218 -13.41 -0.42 -17.83
N ALA A 219 -14.65 0.02 -17.93
CA ALA A 219 -15.02 0.96 -18.99
C ALA A 219 -14.40 2.35 -18.75
N PRO A 220 -13.86 3.04 -19.75
CA PRO A 220 -13.37 4.41 -19.60
C PRO A 220 -14.40 5.36 -18.96
N ARG A 221 -15.68 5.18 -19.28
CA ARG A 221 -16.78 5.95 -18.68
C ARG A 221 -16.86 5.78 -17.15
N THR A 222 -16.59 4.60 -16.62
CA THR A 222 -16.58 4.39 -15.17
C THR A 222 -15.51 5.26 -14.51
N ILE A 223 -14.31 5.33 -15.09
CA ILE A 223 -13.21 6.17 -14.58
C ILE A 223 -13.58 7.66 -14.72
N GLU A 224 -14.10 8.06 -15.87
CA GLU A 224 -14.53 9.45 -16.11
C GLU A 224 -15.57 9.90 -15.08
N GLU A 225 -16.63 9.12 -14.89
CA GLU A 225 -17.70 9.45 -13.95
C GLU A 225 -17.21 9.45 -12.49
N THR A 226 -16.22 8.60 -12.14
CA THR A 226 -15.60 8.62 -10.82
C THR A 226 -14.84 9.93 -10.55
N LEU A 227 -14.23 10.52 -11.59
CA LEU A 227 -13.47 11.77 -11.48
C LEU A 227 -14.34 13.02 -11.57
N ARG A 228 -15.62 12.90 -11.91
CA ARG A 228 -16.53 14.06 -12.02
C ARG A 228 -16.87 14.64 -10.64
N PRO A 229 -16.67 15.95 -10.43
CA PRO A 229 -16.92 16.59 -9.13
C PRO A 229 -18.36 16.44 -8.62
N HIS A 230 -19.36 16.43 -9.52
CA HIS A 230 -20.77 16.39 -9.14
C HIS A 230 -21.25 15.02 -8.63
N ASN A 231 -20.59 13.93 -8.99
CA ASN A 231 -20.94 12.60 -8.49
C ASN A 231 -20.40 12.35 -7.06
N LEU A 232 -19.46 13.19 -6.63
CA LEU A 232 -18.87 13.19 -5.30
C LEU A 232 -19.32 14.40 -4.46
N SER A 233 -20.37 15.10 -4.92
CA SER A 233 -20.70 16.49 -4.57
C SER A 233 -21.09 16.75 -3.11
N GLU A 234 -21.45 15.75 -2.36
CA GLU A 234 -21.71 15.95 -0.93
C GLU A 234 -20.43 16.02 -0.08
N LYS A 235 -19.27 15.66 -0.67
CA LYS A 235 -17.97 15.68 -0.01
C LYS A 235 -16.91 16.27 -0.95
N ARG A 236 -16.94 17.59 -1.13
CA ARG A 236 -15.89 18.33 -1.85
C ARG A 236 -14.48 17.89 -1.46
N ASP A 237 -14.27 17.62 -0.18
CA ASP A 237 -12.99 17.20 0.38
C ASP A 237 -12.40 15.93 -0.25
N VAL A 238 -13.23 14.95 -0.63
CA VAL A 238 -12.73 13.69 -1.23
C VAL A 238 -12.25 13.90 -2.66
N THR A 239 -13.02 14.65 -3.48
CA THR A 239 -12.62 14.97 -4.86
C THR A 239 -11.36 15.83 -4.88
N ASP A 240 -11.27 16.79 -3.97
CA ASP A 240 -10.11 17.66 -3.81
C ASP A 240 -8.87 16.83 -3.39
N ILE A 241 -9.03 15.87 -2.48
CA ILE A 241 -7.93 14.97 -2.08
C ILE A 241 -7.41 14.18 -3.29
N ILE A 242 -8.31 13.58 -4.10
CA ILE A 242 -7.89 12.84 -5.29
C ILE A 242 -7.17 13.77 -6.26
N ARG A 243 -7.79 14.88 -6.64
CA ARG A 243 -7.25 15.85 -7.59
C ARG A 243 -5.87 16.37 -7.18
N ASP A 244 -5.74 16.75 -5.91
CA ASP A 244 -4.53 17.41 -5.42
C ASP A 244 -3.34 16.42 -5.29
N ASN A 245 -3.62 15.13 -5.23
CA ASN A 245 -2.61 14.08 -5.15
C ASN A 245 -2.29 13.40 -6.50
N LEU A 246 -2.98 13.77 -7.60
CA LEU A 246 -2.62 13.27 -8.93
C LEU A 246 -1.31 13.89 -9.42
N PRO A 247 -0.48 13.13 -10.18
CA PRO A 247 0.67 13.68 -10.90
C PRO A 247 0.28 14.86 -11.79
N VAL A 248 1.17 15.88 -11.83
CA VAL A 248 0.98 17.10 -12.63
C VAL A 248 1.89 17.05 -13.85
N ALA A 249 1.30 17.34 -15.01
CA ALA A 249 1.99 17.37 -16.30
C ALA A 249 3.23 18.27 -16.27
N GLY A 250 4.40 17.68 -16.55
CA GLY A 250 5.69 18.35 -16.61
C GLY A 250 6.27 18.78 -15.26
N GLU A 251 5.62 18.42 -14.10
CA GLU A 251 6.04 18.88 -12.77
C GLU A 251 6.27 17.76 -11.77
N SER A 252 5.35 16.79 -11.65
CA SER A 252 5.43 15.80 -10.58
C SER A 252 5.07 14.38 -11.00
N GLY A 253 5.46 13.42 -10.15
CA GLY A 253 5.10 12.01 -10.26
C GLY A 253 5.44 11.41 -11.62
N THR A 254 4.61 10.49 -12.09
CA THR A 254 4.79 9.80 -13.38
C THR A 254 4.62 10.70 -14.61
N LEU A 255 4.16 11.94 -14.43
CA LEU A 255 4.04 12.94 -15.49
C LEU A 255 5.18 13.96 -15.53
N ARG A 256 6.15 13.90 -14.61
CA ARG A 256 7.21 14.91 -14.46
C ARG A 256 7.97 15.18 -15.75
N TYR A 257 8.26 14.16 -16.54
CA TYR A 257 9.05 14.25 -17.78
C TYR A 257 8.18 14.12 -19.04
N ARG A 258 6.86 14.22 -18.91
CA ARG A 258 5.93 14.22 -20.02
C ARG A 258 5.51 15.64 -20.36
N PHE A 259 4.86 15.83 -21.51
CA PHE A 259 4.35 17.12 -21.99
C PHE A 259 5.49 18.14 -22.22
N GLY A 260 6.54 17.71 -22.94
CA GLY A 260 7.59 18.58 -23.48
C GLY A 260 7.35 18.94 -24.94
N GLY A 261 8.24 19.77 -25.53
CA GLY A 261 8.18 20.15 -26.94
C GLY A 261 6.85 20.81 -27.31
N GLU A 262 6.20 20.31 -28.35
CA GLU A 262 4.91 20.85 -28.86
C GLU A 262 3.77 20.80 -27.83
N ASN A 263 3.85 19.92 -26.87
CA ASN A 263 2.85 19.76 -25.81
C ASN A 263 3.16 20.57 -24.54
N ALA A 264 4.16 21.46 -24.57
CA ALA A 264 4.60 22.22 -23.40
C ALA A 264 3.49 23.11 -22.80
N ALA A 265 2.52 23.54 -23.59
CA ALA A 265 1.36 24.30 -23.13
C ALA A 265 0.46 23.53 -22.15
N ALA A 266 0.56 22.21 -22.08
CA ALA A 266 -0.20 21.38 -21.16
C ALA A 266 0.45 21.26 -19.76
N ARG A 267 1.70 21.72 -19.58
CA ARG A 267 2.43 21.66 -18.30
C ARG A 267 1.69 22.47 -17.24
N GLY A 268 1.55 21.89 -16.05
CA GLY A 268 0.79 22.48 -14.95
C GLY A 268 -0.74 22.45 -15.10
N HIS A 269 -1.26 22.19 -16.32
CA HIS A 269 -2.70 22.25 -16.61
C HIS A 269 -3.39 20.88 -16.64
N ILE A 270 -2.64 19.78 -16.56
CA ILE A 270 -3.17 18.42 -16.52
C ILE A 270 -2.74 17.75 -15.23
N ARG A 271 -3.71 17.19 -14.52
CA ARG A 271 -3.50 16.31 -13.37
C ARG A 271 -4.05 14.95 -13.71
N ALA A 272 -3.21 13.92 -13.79
CA ALA A 272 -3.66 12.61 -14.25
C ALA A 272 -2.83 11.45 -13.71
N LYS A 273 -3.49 10.29 -13.60
CA LYS A 273 -2.87 9.00 -13.33
C LYS A 273 -2.56 8.28 -14.63
N THR A 274 -1.36 7.78 -14.74
CA THR A 274 -0.93 6.90 -15.84
C THR A 274 -1.19 5.44 -15.51
N GLY A 275 -1.45 4.61 -16.52
CA GLY A 275 -1.40 3.15 -16.44
C GLY A 275 -0.63 2.61 -17.63
N SER A 276 0.28 1.66 -17.37
CA SER A 276 1.10 1.05 -18.43
C SER A 276 1.34 -0.42 -18.11
N LEU A 277 0.86 -1.31 -18.99
CA LEU A 277 1.16 -2.73 -19.00
C LEU A 277 1.60 -3.10 -20.42
N ASN A 278 2.04 -4.34 -20.61
CA ASN A 278 2.25 -4.87 -21.97
C ASN A 278 0.96 -4.71 -22.77
N ASN A 279 1.04 -3.97 -23.89
CA ASN A 279 -0.09 -3.68 -24.78
C ASN A 279 -1.24 -2.83 -24.18
N VAL A 280 -1.02 -2.20 -23.01
CA VAL A 280 -2.01 -1.28 -22.40
C VAL A 280 -1.34 0.04 -22.05
N SER A 281 -1.95 1.15 -22.49
CA SER A 281 -1.53 2.49 -22.11
C SER A 281 -2.77 3.32 -21.80
N THR A 282 -2.85 3.88 -20.61
CA THR A 282 -3.98 4.67 -20.15
C THR A 282 -3.52 5.98 -19.51
N LEU A 283 -4.37 6.98 -19.61
CA LEU A 283 -4.25 8.24 -18.91
C LEU A 283 -5.65 8.68 -18.48
N ALA A 284 -5.84 8.88 -17.19
CA ALA A 284 -7.12 9.33 -16.63
C ALA A 284 -6.89 10.47 -15.66
N GLY A 285 -7.66 11.56 -15.82
CA GLY A 285 -7.46 12.75 -14.99
C GLY A 285 -8.28 13.94 -15.44
N ILE A 286 -7.84 15.13 -15.05
CA ILE A 286 -8.51 16.41 -15.24
C ILE A 286 -7.57 17.35 -16.00
N ALA A 287 -8.08 17.98 -17.06
CA ALA A 287 -7.40 19.03 -17.78
C ALA A 287 -8.11 20.38 -17.51
N TYR A 288 -7.34 21.38 -17.16
CA TYR A 288 -7.83 22.74 -16.92
C TYR A 288 -7.61 23.59 -18.17
N SER A 289 -8.68 24.21 -18.70
CA SER A 289 -8.56 25.16 -19.81
C SER A 289 -8.07 26.50 -19.29
N ALA A 290 -7.01 27.05 -19.91
CA ALA A 290 -6.53 28.40 -19.61
C ALA A 290 -7.53 29.51 -20.05
N ARG A 291 -8.57 29.15 -20.82
CA ARG A 291 -9.55 30.11 -21.40
C ARG A 291 -10.85 30.19 -20.63
N SER A 292 -11.11 29.32 -19.68
CA SER A 292 -12.33 29.35 -18.87
C SER A 292 -11.95 29.52 -17.39
N ASN A 293 -12.16 30.74 -16.88
CA ASN A 293 -12.26 31.01 -15.45
C ASN A 293 -13.63 30.50 -14.93
N THR A 294 -14.07 29.32 -15.38
CA THR A 294 -15.30 28.67 -14.93
C THR A 294 -14.98 27.31 -14.39
#